data_0bcf90dab411796f43123ba8847d26d8
#
_entry.id   0bcf90dab411796f43123ba8847d26d8
#
_cell.length_a   1.000
_cell.length_b   1.000
_cell.length_c   1.000
_cell.angle_alpha   90.00
_cell.angle_beta   90.00
_cell.angle_gamma   90.00
#
_symmetry.space_group_name_H-M   'P 1'
#
loop_
_entity.id
_entity.type
_entity.pdbx_description
1 polymer ?
#
loop_
_entity_poly.entity_id
_entity_poly.type
_entity_poly.pdbx_seq_one_letter_code
_entity_poly.pdbx_strand_id
1 'polypeptide(L)'
;MGGLGALVLALRNPDEYASVSAFSPIVSPSQVPWGQQAFAAYLGENKDAWLDYDPVSLISQGQRVAEIMVDQGLSDDFYAEQLWTPNLEKICQEMNIKTLIRYHEGYDHSYYFVSSFIGEHIAYHANKLNMR
;
A
#
# COMPACT_ATOMS: atom_id res chain seq x y z
N MET A 1 6.35 -4.90 -4.65
CA MET A 1 7.24 -3.74 -4.36
C MET A 1 6.68 -2.42 -4.89
N GLY A 2 6.09 -2.39 -6.10
CA GLY A 2 5.53 -1.14 -6.64
C GLY A 2 4.44 -0.53 -5.77
N GLY A 3 3.52 -1.35 -5.26
CA GLY A 3 2.47 -0.87 -4.37
C GLY A 3 3.02 -0.33 -3.05
N LEU A 4 4.02 -1.00 -2.49
CA LEU A 4 4.74 -0.51 -1.31
C LEU A 4 5.36 0.86 -1.59
N GLY A 5 6.06 1.01 -2.72
CA GLY A 5 6.68 2.27 -3.10
C GLY A 5 5.68 3.41 -3.25
N ALA A 6 4.54 3.14 -3.89
CA ALA A 6 3.48 4.14 -4.05
C ALA A 6 2.96 4.63 -2.70
N LEU A 7 2.67 3.72 -1.77
CA LEU A 7 2.19 4.08 -0.44
C LEU A 7 3.22 4.88 0.36
N VAL A 8 4.49 4.45 0.34
CA VAL A 8 5.57 5.15 1.06
C VAL A 8 5.77 6.56 0.51
N LEU A 9 5.82 6.71 -0.80
CA LEU A 9 5.99 8.04 -1.42
C LEU A 9 4.86 8.98 -1.03
N ALA A 10 3.61 8.53 -1.11
CA ALA A 10 2.46 9.37 -0.78
C ALA A 10 2.43 9.72 0.71
N LEU A 11 2.68 8.76 1.59
CA LEU A 11 2.64 8.98 3.04
C LEU A 11 3.78 9.90 3.52
N ARG A 12 4.94 9.84 2.87
CA ARG A 12 6.08 10.70 3.23
C ARG A 12 6.00 12.09 2.58
N ASN A 13 5.21 12.25 1.53
CA ASN A 13 5.11 13.50 0.78
C ASN A 13 3.63 13.81 0.49
N PRO A 14 2.78 13.93 1.53
CA PRO A 14 1.34 14.01 1.33
C PRO A 14 0.88 15.27 0.58
N ASP A 15 1.67 16.33 0.59
CA ASP A 15 1.34 17.58 -0.10
C ASP A 15 1.67 17.54 -1.59
N GLU A 16 2.44 16.55 -2.03
CA GLU A 16 2.89 16.47 -3.43
C GLU A 16 1.97 15.63 -4.31
N TYR A 17 1.15 14.76 -3.71
CA TYR A 17 0.29 13.81 -4.45
C TYR A 17 -1.17 14.04 -4.12
N ALA A 18 -2.01 14.12 -5.15
CA ALA A 18 -3.45 14.30 -4.99
C ALA A 18 -4.16 13.02 -4.53
N SER A 19 -3.58 11.87 -4.83
CA SER A 19 -4.18 10.56 -4.53
C SER A 19 -3.13 9.46 -4.58
N VAL A 20 -3.43 8.33 -3.95
CA VAL A 20 -2.58 7.14 -3.97
C VAL A 20 -3.45 5.90 -4.15
N SER A 21 -2.96 4.98 -4.98
CA SER A 21 -3.56 3.66 -5.10
C SER A 21 -2.48 2.60 -5.28
N ALA A 22 -2.81 1.36 -4.94
CA ALA A 22 -1.87 0.26 -5.04
C ALA A 22 -2.58 -1.04 -5.39
N PHE A 23 -1.86 -1.91 -6.10
CA PHE A 23 -2.24 -3.28 -6.35
C PHE A 23 -1.39 -4.19 -5.48
N SER A 24 -2.02 -5.03 -4.67
CA SER A 24 -1.34 -6.09 -3.92
C SER A 24 -0.08 -5.60 -3.18
N PRO A 25 -0.18 -4.52 -2.38
CA PRO A 25 0.99 -3.94 -1.73
C PRO A 25 1.47 -4.74 -0.53
N ILE A 26 2.77 -4.68 -0.27
CA ILE A 26 3.34 -5.10 1.02
C ILE A 26 3.12 -3.92 1.98
N VAL A 27 2.26 -4.09 2.98
CA VAL A 27 1.86 -2.96 3.84
C VAL A 27 2.66 -2.85 5.14
N SER A 28 3.31 -3.95 5.56
CA SER A 28 4.13 -4.00 6.78
C SER A 28 5.48 -4.66 6.47
N PRO A 29 6.30 -4.04 5.59
CA PRO A 29 7.55 -4.68 5.13
C PRO A 29 8.54 -4.96 6.25
N SER A 30 8.55 -4.17 7.32
CA SER A 30 9.44 -4.42 8.44
C SER A 30 9.13 -5.72 9.20
N GLN A 31 7.97 -6.31 8.98
CA GLN A 31 7.50 -7.48 9.72
C GLN A 31 7.32 -8.74 8.88
N VAL A 32 7.51 -8.66 7.58
CA VAL A 32 7.32 -9.81 6.69
C VAL A 32 8.62 -10.18 5.97
N PRO A 33 8.80 -11.47 5.59
CA PRO A 33 10.09 -11.94 5.06
C PRO A 33 10.60 -11.14 3.86
N TRP A 34 9.75 -10.83 2.89
CA TRP A 34 10.17 -10.09 1.70
C TRP A 34 10.65 -8.67 2.03
N GLY A 35 9.92 -7.98 2.89
CA GLY A 35 10.28 -6.63 3.29
C GLY A 35 11.56 -6.63 4.12
N GLN A 36 11.70 -7.57 5.05
CA GLN A 36 12.91 -7.69 5.86
C GLN A 36 14.15 -7.95 5.00
N GLN A 37 14.03 -8.82 4.00
CA GLN A 37 15.13 -9.11 3.07
C GLN A 37 15.52 -7.85 2.27
N ALA A 38 14.53 -7.14 1.72
CA ALA A 38 14.77 -5.93 0.96
C ALA A 38 15.37 -4.82 1.82
N PHE A 39 14.84 -4.61 3.01
CA PHE A 39 15.30 -3.55 3.90
C PHE A 39 16.70 -3.83 4.44
N ALA A 40 17.03 -5.07 4.77
CA ALA A 40 18.39 -5.42 5.16
C ALA A 40 19.38 -5.11 4.04
N ALA A 41 19.01 -5.39 2.79
CA ALA A 41 19.87 -5.13 1.64
C ALA A 41 20.01 -3.64 1.30
N TYR A 42 18.92 -2.88 1.38
CA TYR A 42 18.91 -1.47 0.94
C TYR A 42 19.13 -0.46 2.06
N LEU A 43 18.67 -0.76 3.27
CA LEU A 43 18.70 0.17 4.41
C LEU A 43 19.66 -0.27 5.51
N GLY A 44 20.22 -1.49 5.42
CA GLY A 44 21.13 -2.02 6.43
C GLY A 44 20.41 -2.64 7.62
N GLU A 45 21.14 -2.90 8.70
CA GLU A 45 20.68 -3.68 9.84
C GLU A 45 19.94 -2.83 10.91
N ASN A 46 19.94 -1.50 10.77
CA ASN A 46 19.23 -0.63 11.71
C ASN A 46 17.73 -0.68 11.45
N LYS A 47 17.03 -1.48 12.22
CA LYS A 47 15.59 -1.71 12.06
C LYS A 47 14.73 -0.46 12.34
N ASP A 48 15.24 0.50 13.09
CA ASP A 48 14.53 1.75 13.31
C ASP A 48 14.41 2.55 11.99
N ALA A 49 15.42 2.48 11.13
CA ALA A 49 15.37 3.11 9.82
C ALA A 49 14.32 2.47 8.89
N TRP A 50 14.01 1.19 9.09
CA TRP A 50 13.02 0.48 8.30
C TRP A 50 11.60 1.07 8.47
N LEU A 51 11.32 1.60 9.66
CA LEU A 51 9.98 2.13 9.99
C LEU A 51 9.62 3.36 9.15
N ASP A 52 10.62 4.09 8.67
CA ASP A 52 10.43 5.26 7.81
C ASP A 52 9.98 4.87 6.39
N TYR A 53 10.01 3.59 6.05
CA TYR A 53 9.62 3.05 4.75
C TYR A 53 8.53 1.97 4.86
N ASP A 54 7.82 1.95 5.99
CA ASP A 54 6.79 0.97 6.29
C ASP A 54 5.43 1.68 6.38
N PRO A 55 4.50 1.44 5.44
CA PRO A 55 3.22 2.16 5.40
C PRO A 55 2.42 2.11 6.70
N VAL A 56 2.25 0.92 7.28
CA VAL A 56 1.49 0.78 8.54
C VAL A 56 2.19 1.54 9.66
N SER A 57 3.51 1.47 9.73
CA SER A 57 4.29 2.21 10.73
C SER A 57 4.17 3.72 10.53
N LEU A 58 4.30 4.21 9.30
CA LEU A 58 4.16 5.64 8.99
C LEU A 58 2.79 6.17 9.43
N ILE A 59 1.73 5.43 9.14
CA ILE A 59 0.37 5.81 9.54
C ILE A 59 0.24 5.81 11.08
N SER A 60 0.79 4.80 11.74
CA SER A 60 0.74 4.72 13.21
C SER A 60 1.49 5.86 13.87
N GLN A 61 2.49 6.42 13.21
CA GLN A 61 3.28 7.57 13.67
C GLN A 61 2.62 8.92 13.34
N GLY A 62 1.48 8.92 12.67
CA GLY A 62 0.73 10.14 12.38
C GLY A 62 0.82 10.64 10.94
N GLN A 63 1.55 9.97 10.04
CA GLN A 63 1.57 10.34 8.63
C GLN A 63 0.20 10.05 8.00
N ARG A 64 -0.29 10.97 7.19
CA ARG A 64 -1.66 10.89 6.67
C ARG A 64 -1.72 11.25 5.20
N VAL A 65 -2.65 10.61 4.50
CA VAL A 65 -3.16 11.02 3.19
C VAL A 65 -4.69 11.09 3.29
N ALA A 66 -5.33 11.75 2.35
CA ALA A 66 -6.79 11.92 2.38
C ALA A 66 -7.53 10.59 2.21
N GLU A 67 -7.06 9.74 1.32
CA GLU A 67 -7.70 8.46 1.01
C GLU A 67 -6.67 7.50 0.40
N ILE A 68 -6.84 6.20 0.66
CA ILE A 68 -6.01 5.15 0.08
C ILE A 68 -6.91 4.16 -0.66
N MET A 69 -6.60 3.92 -1.95
CA MET A 69 -7.27 2.90 -2.75
C MET A 69 -6.35 1.69 -2.93
N VAL A 70 -6.86 0.49 -2.68
CA VAL A 70 -6.13 -0.77 -2.87
C VAL A 70 -7.05 -1.81 -3.50
N ASP A 71 -6.53 -2.54 -4.48
CA ASP A 71 -7.13 -3.77 -4.96
C ASP A 71 -6.24 -4.95 -4.59
N GLN A 72 -6.85 -6.00 -4.02
CA GLN A 72 -6.17 -7.20 -3.55
C GLN A 72 -6.87 -8.45 -4.04
N GLY A 73 -6.14 -9.33 -4.71
CA GLY A 73 -6.64 -10.65 -5.11
C GLY A 73 -6.63 -11.63 -3.93
N LEU A 74 -7.69 -12.36 -3.74
CA LEU A 74 -7.80 -13.34 -2.65
C LEU A 74 -7.14 -14.69 -2.98
N SER A 75 -6.89 -14.96 -4.26
CA SER A 75 -6.13 -16.13 -4.71
C SER A 75 -4.63 -15.84 -4.87
N ASP A 76 -4.17 -14.71 -4.36
CA ASP A 76 -2.77 -14.31 -4.33
C ASP A 76 -2.01 -15.18 -3.33
N ASP A 77 -1.01 -15.91 -3.79
CA ASP A 77 -0.22 -16.84 -2.96
C ASP A 77 0.56 -16.10 -1.86
N PHE A 78 0.79 -14.81 -2.02
CA PHE A 78 1.59 -14.00 -1.10
C PHE A 78 0.73 -13.22 -0.10
N TYR A 79 -0.58 -13.26 -0.25
CA TYR A 79 -1.52 -12.48 0.55
C TYR A 79 -1.33 -12.72 2.05
N ALA A 80 -1.33 -13.99 2.48
CA ALA A 80 -1.32 -14.33 3.91
C ALA A 80 0.05 -14.07 4.58
N GLU A 81 1.16 -14.29 3.87
CA GLU A 81 2.49 -14.28 4.49
C GLU A 81 3.25 -12.98 4.26
N GLN A 82 2.99 -12.29 3.15
CA GLN A 82 3.80 -11.15 2.73
C GLN A 82 3.04 -9.83 2.67
N LEU A 83 1.78 -9.85 2.27
CA LEU A 83 1.07 -8.61 1.92
C LEU A 83 0.33 -8.00 3.11
N TRP A 84 -0.36 -8.79 3.89
CA TRP A 84 -1.06 -8.37 5.10
C TRP A 84 -2.01 -7.19 4.88
N THR A 85 -2.69 -7.15 3.75
CA THR A 85 -3.59 -6.06 3.36
C THR A 85 -4.60 -5.67 4.46
N PRO A 86 -5.21 -6.61 5.22
CA PRO A 86 -6.10 -6.23 6.33
C PRO A 86 -5.45 -5.37 7.40
N ASN A 87 -4.13 -5.45 7.59
CA ASN A 87 -3.42 -4.61 8.56
C ASN A 87 -3.43 -3.14 8.14
N LEU A 88 -3.35 -2.86 6.85
CA LEU A 88 -3.50 -1.49 6.33
C LEU A 88 -4.91 -0.97 6.60
N GLU A 89 -5.91 -1.76 6.31
CA GLU A 89 -7.31 -1.40 6.55
C GLU A 89 -7.54 -1.08 8.03
N LYS A 90 -7.02 -1.93 8.92
CA LYS A 90 -7.17 -1.76 10.37
C LYS A 90 -6.53 -0.46 10.86
N ILE A 91 -5.27 -0.19 10.48
CA ILE A 91 -4.58 1.02 10.95
C ILE A 91 -5.25 2.29 10.40
N CYS A 92 -5.74 2.23 9.16
CA CYS A 92 -6.47 3.36 8.58
C CYS A 92 -7.76 3.63 9.34
N GLN A 93 -8.50 2.60 9.75
CA GLN A 93 -9.69 2.76 10.59
C GLN A 93 -9.35 3.39 11.93
N GLU A 94 -8.29 2.90 12.59
CA GLU A 94 -7.86 3.42 13.90
C GLU A 94 -7.44 4.89 13.82
N MET A 95 -6.85 5.30 12.69
CA MET A 95 -6.33 6.65 12.49
C MET A 95 -7.28 7.54 11.68
N ASN A 96 -8.50 7.07 11.39
CA ASN A 96 -9.52 7.82 10.64
C ASN A 96 -9.07 8.26 9.25
N ILE A 97 -8.34 7.39 8.54
CA ILE A 97 -8.00 7.59 7.14
C ILE A 97 -9.02 6.87 6.28
N LYS A 98 -9.63 7.57 5.32
CA LYS A 98 -10.58 6.98 4.40
C LYS A 98 -9.90 5.99 3.47
N THR A 99 -10.53 4.83 3.26
CA THR A 99 -10.00 3.79 2.38
C THR A 99 -11.03 3.31 1.38
N LEU A 100 -10.55 2.87 0.23
CA LEU A 100 -11.29 2.10 -0.74
C LEU A 100 -10.46 0.84 -1.00
N ILE A 101 -10.59 -0.15 -0.13
CA ILE A 101 -9.86 -1.41 -0.23
C ILE A 101 -10.83 -2.48 -0.70
N ARG A 102 -10.54 -3.07 -1.87
CA ARG A 102 -11.40 -4.06 -2.50
C ARG A 102 -10.68 -5.39 -2.60
N TYR A 103 -11.36 -6.47 -2.21
CA TYR A 103 -10.86 -7.83 -2.29
C TYR A 103 -11.57 -8.57 -3.42
N HIS A 104 -10.83 -9.30 -4.25
CA HIS A 104 -11.35 -9.94 -5.46
C HIS A 104 -11.11 -11.44 -5.45
N GLU A 105 -12.17 -12.22 -5.41
CA GLU A 105 -12.07 -13.68 -5.49
C GLU A 105 -11.54 -14.09 -6.87
N GLY A 106 -10.70 -15.14 -6.89
CA GLY A 106 -10.20 -15.74 -8.12
C GLY A 106 -9.03 -15.00 -8.78
N TYR A 107 -8.58 -13.89 -8.20
CA TYR A 107 -7.45 -13.14 -8.74
C TYR A 107 -6.17 -13.40 -7.93
N ASP A 108 -5.08 -13.58 -8.65
CA ASP A 108 -3.75 -13.84 -8.10
C ASP A 108 -2.85 -12.60 -8.18
N HIS A 109 -1.55 -12.80 -7.93
CA HIS A 109 -0.54 -11.73 -8.01
C HIS A 109 0.02 -11.67 -9.43
N SER A 110 -0.74 -11.13 -10.38
CA SER A 110 -0.40 -11.18 -11.79
C SER A 110 -0.80 -9.91 -12.56
N TYR A 111 -0.25 -9.78 -13.77
CA TYR A 111 -0.66 -8.71 -14.69
C TYR A 111 -2.11 -8.86 -15.16
N TYR A 112 -2.64 -10.07 -15.20
CA TYR A 112 -4.06 -10.26 -15.51
C TYR A 112 -4.94 -9.54 -14.48
N PHE A 113 -4.60 -9.66 -13.20
CA PHE A 113 -5.28 -8.93 -12.14
C PHE A 113 -5.15 -7.42 -12.34
N VAL A 114 -3.93 -6.92 -12.54
CA VAL A 114 -3.69 -5.49 -12.75
C VAL A 114 -4.47 -4.97 -13.97
N SER A 115 -4.39 -5.67 -15.10
CA SER A 115 -5.08 -5.24 -16.32
C SER A 115 -6.60 -5.21 -16.17
N SER A 116 -7.16 -6.06 -15.30
CA SER A 116 -8.60 -6.08 -15.05
C SER A 116 -9.10 -4.82 -14.33
N PHE A 117 -8.27 -4.17 -13.54
CA PHE A 117 -8.69 -3.06 -12.68
C PHE A 117 -7.96 -1.73 -12.92
N ILE A 118 -6.94 -1.70 -13.77
CA ILE A 118 -6.14 -0.50 -13.98
C ILE A 118 -6.97 0.69 -14.50
N GLY A 119 -7.99 0.42 -15.30
CA GLY A 119 -8.88 1.47 -15.80
C GLY A 119 -9.59 2.21 -14.68
N GLU A 120 -10.00 1.51 -13.63
CA GLU A 120 -10.64 2.11 -12.47
C GLU A 120 -9.66 2.95 -11.65
N HIS A 121 -8.40 2.52 -11.54
CA HIS A 121 -7.35 3.32 -10.88
C HIS A 121 -7.08 4.61 -11.66
N ILE A 122 -7.01 4.54 -12.98
CA ILE A 122 -6.80 5.72 -13.83
C ILE A 122 -7.96 6.70 -13.64
N ALA A 123 -9.21 6.22 -13.66
CA ALA A 123 -10.38 7.06 -13.43
C ALA A 123 -10.36 7.69 -12.04
N TYR A 124 -9.98 6.91 -11.03
CA TYR A 124 -9.85 7.38 -9.65
C TYR A 124 -8.86 8.56 -9.56
N HIS A 125 -7.68 8.41 -10.13
CA HIS A 125 -6.67 9.48 -10.10
C HIS A 125 -7.09 10.70 -10.92
N ALA A 126 -7.71 10.49 -12.08
CA ALA A 126 -8.21 11.59 -12.89
C ALA A 126 -9.24 12.42 -12.13
N ASN A 127 -10.17 11.78 -11.43
CA ASN A 127 -11.15 12.46 -10.61
C ASN A 127 -10.50 13.27 -9.48
N LYS A 128 -9.51 12.70 -8.80
CA LYS A 128 -8.83 13.40 -7.71
C LYS A 128 -8.04 14.61 -8.20
N LEU A 129 -7.39 14.50 -9.35
CA LEU A 129 -6.66 15.61 -9.96
C LEU A 129 -7.60 16.74 -10.36
N ASN A 130 -8.79 16.42 -10.88
CA ASN A 130 -9.78 17.41 -11.28
C ASN A 130 -10.43 18.12 -10.09
N MET A 131 -10.31 17.57 -8.88
CA MET A 131 -10.82 18.19 -7.65
C MET A 131 -9.84 19.21 -7.04
N ARG A 132 -8.64 19.28 -7.58
CA ARG A 132 -7.64 20.26 -7.17
C ARG A 132 -7.85 21.58 -7.88
#